data_3267c8231e48b62e5ca637e34bed7ea4
#
_entry.id   3267c8231e48b62e5ca637e34bed7ea4
#
_cell.length_a   1.000
_cell.length_b   1.000
_cell.length_c   1.000
_cell.angle_alpha   90.00
_cell.angle_beta   90.00
_cell.angle_gamma   90.00
#
_symmetry.space_group_name_H-M   'P 1'
#
loop_
_entity.id
_entity.type
_entity.pdbx_description
1 polymer ?
#
loop_
_entity_poly.entity_id
_entity_poly.type
_entity_poly.pdbx_seq_one_letter_code
_entity_poly.pdbx_strand_id
1 'polypeptide(L)'
;MKWISDARLDHLRELARKPEFSATRYRVLDELGSGGMGTVYLAADTELNRRVAIKVLNTPETSDDLCRRMVREAQIIAGLEHPGIVPVHDVGVVADGRVFYAMKYVRGSRLDEFAAQTDSFGERLRKFQAVCDAVAFAHAHGVIHRDLKPQNVMIGSFGEVLVLDWGVAKILRRREPAPSVNSSLQVSLEADTLIKDPDDTKHGTVIGTRNYMSPEQARGEIDRLDERADVYSLGAVLYFLLTDKPPGTARPRTLNPKVSKAAEAICLKAMSSEMSERYETAAELANDVACLLDAQPVSAYRESMIEKVGRWAGKNRFLILLVLAYLVMRIFFIFTSRS
;
A
#
# COMPACT_ATOMS: atom_id res chain seq x y z
N MET A 1 -4.49 42.19 -34.74
CA MET A 1 -3.86 41.16 -33.90
C MET A 1 -4.96 40.15 -33.54
N LYS A 2 -4.95 38.92 -34.10
CA LYS A 2 -5.92 37.88 -33.73
C LYS A 2 -5.49 37.31 -32.38
N TRP A 3 -6.23 37.59 -31.35
CA TRP A 3 -6.04 36.95 -30.03
C TRP A 3 -6.31 35.45 -30.14
N ILE A 4 -5.38 34.66 -29.64
CA ILE A 4 -5.56 33.21 -29.54
C ILE A 4 -6.69 32.98 -28.50
N SER A 5 -7.72 32.22 -28.85
CA SER A 5 -8.80 31.92 -27.91
C SER A 5 -8.29 31.07 -26.75
N ASP A 6 -8.89 31.22 -25.56
CA ASP A 6 -8.48 30.46 -24.35
C ASP A 6 -8.47 28.93 -24.61
N ALA A 7 -9.44 28.39 -25.36
CA ALA A 7 -9.45 27.03 -25.81
C ALA A 7 -8.26 26.58 -26.66
N ARG A 8 -7.71 27.50 -27.50
CA ARG A 8 -6.48 27.25 -28.26
C ARG A 8 -5.23 27.35 -27.39
N LEU A 9 -5.22 28.26 -26.42
CA LEU A 9 -4.14 28.36 -25.44
C LEU A 9 -4.09 27.11 -24.57
N ASP A 10 -5.24 26.59 -24.13
CA ASP A 10 -5.31 25.37 -23.33
C ASP A 10 -4.90 24.14 -24.14
N HIS A 11 -5.30 24.06 -25.41
CA HIS A 11 -4.84 22.99 -26.31
C HIS A 11 -3.32 23.04 -26.58
N LEU A 12 -2.75 24.25 -26.75
CA LEU A 12 -1.29 24.41 -26.89
C LEU A 12 -0.54 24.06 -25.58
N ARG A 13 -1.14 24.38 -24.41
CA ARG A 13 -0.61 23.97 -23.11
C ARG A 13 -0.66 22.44 -22.91
N GLU A 14 -1.73 21.81 -23.36
CA GLU A 14 -1.84 20.32 -23.34
C GLU A 14 -0.80 19.68 -24.26
N LEU A 15 -0.61 20.20 -25.48
CA LEU A 15 0.43 19.72 -26.39
C LEU A 15 1.84 19.91 -25.84
N ALA A 16 2.12 21.05 -25.19
CA ALA A 16 3.39 21.34 -24.54
C ALA A 16 3.64 20.49 -23.28
N ARG A 17 2.58 19.95 -22.65
CA ARG A 17 2.68 19.05 -21.49
C ARG A 17 3.04 17.62 -21.88
N LYS A 18 2.73 17.17 -23.09
CA LYS A 18 3.06 15.81 -23.51
C LYS A 18 4.57 15.65 -23.66
N PRO A 19 5.19 14.68 -22.95
CA PRO A 19 6.61 14.45 -23.06
C PRO A 19 6.95 13.88 -24.44
N GLU A 20 8.08 14.32 -25.01
CA GLU A 20 8.54 13.87 -26.31
C GLU A 20 9.47 12.65 -26.16
N PHE A 21 8.94 11.47 -26.43
CA PHE A 21 9.67 10.19 -26.34
C PHE A 21 10.39 9.77 -27.64
N SER A 22 10.46 10.64 -28.65
CA SER A 22 11.02 10.32 -29.97
C SER A 22 12.46 9.79 -29.95
N ALA A 23 13.25 10.19 -28.95
CA ALA A 23 14.63 9.73 -28.75
C ALA A 23 14.75 8.47 -27.88
N THR A 24 13.63 7.80 -27.56
CA THR A 24 13.60 6.62 -26.69
C THR A 24 12.94 5.44 -27.40
N ARG A 25 13.08 4.22 -26.83
CA ARG A 25 12.35 3.03 -27.29
C ARG A 25 10.87 3.01 -26.90
N TYR A 26 10.39 4.02 -26.18
CA TYR A 26 9.04 4.07 -25.66
C TYR A 26 8.12 4.91 -26.55
N ARG A 27 6.94 4.38 -26.84
CA ARG A 27 5.86 5.08 -27.52
C ARG A 27 4.68 5.24 -26.58
N VAL A 28 4.34 6.47 -26.19
CA VAL A 28 3.19 6.77 -25.36
C VAL A 28 1.90 6.36 -26.06
N LEU A 29 1.01 5.69 -25.34
CA LEU A 29 -0.28 5.22 -25.81
C LEU A 29 -1.43 6.01 -25.17
N ASP A 30 -1.36 6.24 -23.83
CA ASP A 30 -2.42 6.88 -23.07
C ASP A 30 -1.86 7.50 -21.78
N GLU A 31 -2.62 8.39 -21.14
CA GLU A 31 -2.34 8.90 -19.81
C GLU A 31 -3.10 8.08 -18.76
N LEU A 32 -2.38 7.53 -17.77
CA LEU A 32 -2.97 6.73 -16.69
C LEU A 32 -3.35 7.58 -15.48
N GLY A 33 -2.66 8.68 -15.25
CA GLY A 33 -2.93 9.58 -14.14
C GLY A 33 -1.87 10.66 -13.99
N SER A 34 -2.24 11.78 -13.35
CA SER A 34 -1.35 12.90 -13.08
C SER A 34 -1.41 13.28 -11.59
N GLY A 35 -0.27 13.64 -11.02
CA GLY A 35 -0.11 14.04 -9.63
C GLY A 35 0.91 15.16 -9.46
N GLY A 36 1.14 15.60 -8.21
CA GLY A 36 2.03 16.72 -7.91
C GLY A 36 3.49 16.54 -8.40
N MET A 37 4.00 15.30 -8.34
CA MET A 37 5.39 14.99 -8.72
C MET A 37 5.55 14.58 -10.18
N GLY A 38 4.49 14.24 -10.90
CA GLY A 38 4.62 13.76 -12.28
C GLY A 38 3.35 13.17 -12.83
N THR A 39 3.40 12.84 -14.11
CA THR A 39 2.32 12.17 -14.84
C THR A 39 2.75 10.74 -15.20
N VAL A 40 1.84 9.80 -15.07
CA VAL A 40 2.04 8.38 -15.42
C VAL A 40 1.36 8.10 -16.75
N TYR A 41 2.12 7.57 -17.71
CA TYR A 41 1.65 7.21 -19.04
C TYR A 41 1.68 5.70 -19.25
N LEU A 42 0.71 5.16 -19.96
CA LEU A 42 0.80 3.87 -20.60
C LEU A 42 1.67 4.02 -21.86
N ALA A 43 2.69 3.19 -22.01
CA ALA A 43 3.54 3.21 -23.19
C ALA A 43 3.81 1.78 -23.72
N ALA A 44 4.17 1.71 -24.99
CA ALA A 44 4.73 0.52 -25.61
C ALA A 44 6.26 0.62 -25.60
N ASP A 45 6.92 -0.37 -25.00
CA ASP A 45 8.33 -0.66 -25.17
C ASP A 45 8.49 -1.37 -26.52
N THR A 46 9.01 -0.65 -27.52
CA THR A 46 9.06 -1.12 -28.91
C THR A 46 10.15 -2.18 -29.14
N GLU A 47 11.18 -2.22 -28.31
CA GLU A 47 12.25 -3.21 -28.38
C GLU A 47 11.82 -4.55 -27.80
N LEU A 48 11.13 -4.53 -26.63
CA LEU A 48 10.70 -5.75 -25.94
C LEU A 48 9.25 -6.12 -26.25
N ASN A 49 8.56 -5.37 -27.13
CA ASN A 49 7.17 -5.59 -27.56
C ASN A 49 6.21 -5.82 -26.37
N ARG A 50 6.31 -4.97 -25.35
CA ARG A 50 5.48 -5.04 -24.13
C ARG A 50 4.90 -3.68 -23.76
N ARG A 51 3.85 -3.69 -22.94
CA ARG A 51 3.32 -2.47 -22.30
C ARG A 51 4.04 -2.19 -20.99
N VAL A 52 4.34 -0.93 -20.76
CA VAL A 52 4.95 -0.41 -19.53
C VAL A 52 4.16 0.80 -19.03
N ALA A 53 4.26 1.10 -17.74
CA ALA A 53 3.85 2.38 -17.20
C ALA A 53 5.10 3.26 -17.06
N ILE A 54 5.02 4.53 -17.48
CA ILE A 54 6.14 5.47 -17.42
C ILE A 54 5.72 6.67 -16.58
N LYS A 55 6.43 6.91 -15.48
CA LYS A 55 6.26 8.12 -14.66
C LYS A 55 7.25 9.18 -15.14
N VAL A 56 6.75 10.37 -15.49
CA VAL A 56 7.52 11.50 -16.03
C VAL A 56 7.32 12.71 -15.15
N LEU A 57 8.36 13.49 -14.89
CA LEU A 57 8.24 14.79 -14.21
C LEU A 57 7.40 15.77 -15.06
N ASN A 58 6.58 16.60 -14.41
CA ASN A 58 5.60 17.46 -15.10
C ASN A 58 6.22 18.63 -15.86
N THR A 59 7.42 19.09 -15.50
CA THR A 59 8.05 20.27 -16.10
C THR A 59 9.49 20.02 -16.51
N PRO A 60 9.93 20.56 -17.69
CA PRO A 60 11.33 20.49 -18.11
C PRO A 60 12.27 21.34 -17.24
N GLU A 61 11.77 22.44 -16.68
CA GLU A 61 12.51 23.38 -15.79
C GLU A 61 12.54 22.89 -14.34
N THR A 62 12.37 21.58 -14.14
CA THR A 62 12.35 21.00 -12.82
C THR A 62 13.71 21.15 -12.15
N SER A 63 13.73 21.60 -10.89
CA SER A 63 14.98 21.73 -10.13
C SER A 63 15.76 20.41 -10.16
N ASP A 64 17.10 20.50 -10.24
CA ASP A 64 18.00 19.32 -10.13
C ASP A 64 17.66 18.40 -8.95
N ASP A 65 17.02 18.96 -7.94
CA ASP A 65 16.57 18.26 -6.75
C ASP A 65 15.41 17.29 -7.02
N LEU A 66 14.40 17.70 -7.79
CA LEU A 66 13.29 16.81 -8.17
C LEU A 66 13.74 15.69 -9.12
N CYS A 67 14.67 16.01 -10.03
CA CYS A 67 15.28 15.00 -10.89
C CYS A 67 16.04 13.96 -10.06
N ARG A 68 16.86 14.39 -9.11
CA ARG A 68 17.57 13.50 -8.19
C ARG A 68 16.62 12.66 -7.35
N ARG A 69 15.54 13.24 -6.85
CA ARG A 69 14.50 12.50 -6.09
C ARG A 69 13.87 11.40 -6.92
N MET A 70 13.47 11.67 -8.16
CA MET A 70 12.87 10.65 -9.04
C MET A 70 13.83 9.52 -9.39
N VAL A 71 15.10 9.84 -9.71
CA VAL A 71 16.13 8.82 -9.94
C VAL A 71 16.35 7.97 -8.68
N ARG A 72 16.42 8.61 -7.51
CA ARG A 72 16.57 7.92 -6.23
C ARG A 72 15.37 7.02 -5.90
N GLU A 73 14.13 7.48 -6.15
CA GLU A 73 12.92 6.68 -6.04
C GLU A 73 13.04 5.40 -6.90
N ALA A 74 13.39 5.56 -8.17
CA ALA A 74 13.56 4.45 -9.07
C ALA A 74 14.65 3.46 -8.60
N GLN A 75 15.78 3.98 -8.09
CA GLN A 75 16.87 3.15 -7.53
C GLN A 75 16.44 2.38 -6.28
N ILE A 76 15.66 3.00 -5.38
CA ILE A 76 15.10 2.35 -4.18
C ILE A 76 14.20 1.20 -4.60
N ILE A 77 13.26 1.47 -5.51
CA ILE A 77 12.31 0.43 -5.98
C ILE A 77 13.07 -0.69 -6.70
N ALA A 78 14.04 -0.37 -7.54
CA ALA A 78 14.83 -1.37 -8.27
C ALA A 78 15.65 -2.29 -7.33
N GLY A 79 16.00 -1.80 -6.13
CA GLY A 79 16.65 -2.59 -5.09
C GLY A 79 15.70 -3.49 -4.28
N LEU A 80 14.39 -3.35 -4.45
CA LEU A 80 13.37 -4.10 -3.72
C LEU A 80 12.79 -5.21 -4.60
N GLU A 81 13.48 -6.35 -4.69
CA GLU A 81 13.04 -7.51 -5.46
C GLU A 81 12.01 -8.33 -4.69
N HIS A 82 10.72 -7.95 -4.79
CA HIS A 82 9.61 -8.66 -4.15
C HIS A 82 8.39 -8.72 -5.09
N PRO A 83 7.65 -9.85 -5.16
CA PRO A 83 6.49 -9.98 -6.06
C PRO A 83 5.36 -8.98 -5.78
N GLY A 84 5.26 -8.45 -4.56
CA GLY A 84 4.29 -7.43 -4.14
C GLY A 84 4.78 -5.98 -4.32
N ILE A 85 5.96 -5.75 -4.91
CA ILE A 85 6.48 -4.41 -5.21
C ILE A 85 6.58 -4.26 -6.72
N VAL A 86 6.16 -3.10 -7.24
CA VAL A 86 6.21 -2.86 -8.68
C VAL A 86 7.66 -2.84 -9.17
N PRO A 87 8.06 -3.67 -10.15
CA PRO A 87 9.43 -3.64 -10.66
C PRO A 87 9.66 -2.45 -11.59
N VAL A 88 10.76 -1.75 -11.37
CA VAL A 88 11.30 -0.72 -12.28
C VAL A 88 12.12 -1.42 -13.37
N HIS A 89 11.93 -1.00 -14.61
CA HIS A 89 12.58 -1.57 -15.78
C HIS A 89 13.65 -0.68 -16.37
N ASP A 90 13.52 0.64 -16.22
CA ASP A 90 14.42 1.60 -16.87
C ASP A 90 14.28 2.99 -16.24
N VAL A 91 15.33 3.80 -16.37
CA VAL A 91 15.36 5.22 -16.00
C VAL A 91 16.02 5.98 -17.15
N GLY A 92 15.45 7.11 -17.54
CA GLY A 92 15.98 7.89 -18.64
C GLY A 92 15.53 9.34 -18.64
N VAL A 93 15.91 10.03 -19.70
CA VAL A 93 15.55 11.44 -19.96
C VAL A 93 14.88 11.52 -21.32
N VAL A 94 13.74 12.20 -21.42
CA VAL A 94 13.07 12.46 -22.70
C VAL A 94 13.71 13.65 -23.44
N ALA A 95 13.35 13.84 -24.70
CA ALA A 95 14.00 14.84 -25.58
C ALA A 95 13.90 16.28 -25.03
N ASP A 96 12.88 16.59 -24.25
CA ASP A 96 12.68 17.90 -23.63
C ASP A 96 13.41 18.06 -22.25
N GLY A 97 14.24 17.09 -21.86
CA GLY A 97 15.04 17.12 -20.65
C GLY A 97 14.35 16.59 -19.38
N ARG A 98 13.07 16.21 -19.44
CA ARG A 98 12.37 15.61 -18.27
C ARG A 98 12.88 14.22 -17.98
N VAL A 99 13.07 13.92 -16.69
CA VAL A 99 13.42 12.59 -16.20
C VAL A 99 12.17 11.70 -16.18
N PHE A 100 12.33 10.44 -16.53
CA PHE A 100 11.31 9.40 -16.40
C PHE A 100 11.88 8.13 -15.83
N TYR A 101 11.00 7.28 -15.29
CA TYR A 101 11.29 5.85 -15.13
C TYR A 101 10.15 4.99 -15.67
N ALA A 102 10.52 3.85 -16.25
CA ALA A 102 9.60 2.85 -16.76
C ALA A 102 9.45 1.72 -15.75
N MET A 103 8.21 1.30 -15.50
CA MET A 103 7.86 0.23 -14.56
C MET A 103 6.85 -0.73 -15.18
N LYS A 104 6.62 -1.87 -14.52
CA LYS A 104 5.58 -2.82 -14.93
C LYS A 104 4.22 -2.12 -15.05
N TYR A 105 3.60 -2.25 -16.21
CA TYR A 105 2.17 -1.90 -16.35
C TYR A 105 1.30 -2.98 -15.73
N VAL A 106 0.56 -2.64 -14.69
CA VAL A 106 -0.36 -3.54 -14.00
C VAL A 106 -1.75 -3.40 -14.61
N ARG A 107 -2.23 -4.47 -15.26
CA ARG A 107 -3.63 -4.54 -15.70
C ARG A 107 -4.49 -4.96 -14.54
N GLY A 108 -5.41 -4.11 -14.11
CA GLY A 108 -6.27 -4.40 -12.97
C GLY A 108 -6.92 -3.14 -12.43
N SER A 109 -7.27 -3.15 -11.17
CA SER A 109 -7.90 -2.04 -10.45
C SER A 109 -7.08 -1.63 -9.24
N ARG A 110 -7.26 -0.41 -8.78
CA ARG A 110 -6.71 0.02 -7.49
C ARG A 110 -7.45 -0.68 -6.35
N LEU A 111 -6.82 -0.74 -5.19
CA LEU A 111 -7.41 -1.41 -4.02
C LEU A 111 -8.75 -0.80 -3.58
N ASP A 112 -8.93 0.52 -3.74
CA ASP A 112 -10.21 1.19 -3.48
C ASP A 112 -11.31 0.75 -4.46
N GLU A 113 -10.98 0.65 -5.74
CA GLU A 113 -11.89 0.17 -6.79
C GLU A 113 -12.22 -1.32 -6.59
N PHE A 114 -11.21 -2.14 -6.28
CA PHE A 114 -11.39 -3.55 -5.95
C PHE A 114 -12.30 -3.75 -4.74
N ALA A 115 -12.10 -2.97 -3.67
CA ALA A 115 -12.93 -3.03 -2.47
C ALA A 115 -14.40 -2.68 -2.77
N ALA A 116 -14.65 -1.74 -3.68
CA ALA A 116 -16.01 -1.39 -4.11
C ALA A 116 -16.69 -2.50 -4.93
N GLN A 117 -15.92 -3.42 -5.53
CA GLN A 117 -16.43 -4.51 -6.38
C GLN A 117 -16.61 -5.84 -5.65
N THR A 118 -16.06 -5.99 -4.43
CA THR A 118 -16.17 -7.24 -3.66
C THR A 118 -16.74 -7.03 -2.26
N ASP A 119 -17.75 -7.82 -1.90
CA ASP A 119 -18.34 -7.85 -0.56
C ASP A 119 -17.62 -8.84 0.37
N SER A 120 -16.66 -9.61 -0.15
CA SER A 120 -15.96 -10.64 0.62
C SER A 120 -14.88 -10.05 1.52
N PHE A 121 -15.14 -9.98 2.82
CA PHE A 121 -14.13 -9.61 3.82
C PHE A 121 -12.87 -10.48 3.74
N GLY A 122 -13.02 -11.79 3.57
CA GLY A 122 -11.89 -12.71 3.48
C GLY A 122 -11.01 -12.42 2.27
N GLU A 123 -11.61 -12.00 1.16
CA GLU A 123 -10.85 -11.63 -0.03
C GLU A 123 -10.11 -10.29 0.16
N ARG A 124 -10.79 -9.27 0.68
CA ARG A 124 -10.18 -7.98 1.03
C ARG A 124 -9.00 -8.15 1.99
N LEU A 125 -9.15 -8.99 3.03
CA LEU A 125 -8.10 -9.26 4.01
C LEU A 125 -6.90 -10.01 3.40
N ARG A 126 -7.11 -10.96 2.48
CA ARG A 126 -6.00 -11.63 1.78
C ARG A 126 -5.19 -10.65 0.93
N LYS A 127 -5.87 -9.70 0.23
CA LYS A 127 -5.16 -8.64 -0.50
C LYS A 127 -4.39 -7.74 0.45
N PHE A 128 -4.99 -7.37 1.57
CA PHE A 128 -4.35 -6.56 2.61
C PHE A 128 -3.13 -7.27 3.21
N GLN A 129 -3.21 -8.57 3.49
CA GLN A 129 -2.07 -9.35 3.97
C GLN A 129 -0.90 -9.27 2.99
N ALA A 130 -1.15 -9.45 1.68
CA ALA A 130 -0.10 -9.33 0.67
C ALA A 130 0.53 -7.93 0.61
N VAL A 131 -0.25 -6.85 0.89
CA VAL A 131 0.30 -5.50 1.06
C VAL A 131 1.23 -5.44 2.28
N CYS A 132 0.80 -5.99 3.42
CA CYS A 132 1.63 -6.03 4.63
C CYS A 132 2.94 -6.80 4.40
N ASP A 133 2.91 -7.93 3.68
CA ASP A 133 4.09 -8.73 3.35
C ASP A 133 5.08 -7.94 2.48
N ALA A 134 4.59 -7.21 1.47
CA ALA A 134 5.42 -6.35 0.63
C ALA A 134 6.08 -5.21 1.42
N VAL A 135 5.32 -4.58 2.33
CA VAL A 135 5.83 -3.50 3.20
C VAL A 135 6.83 -4.06 4.22
N ALA A 136 6.56 -5.22 4.82
CA ALA A 136 7.48 -5.88 5.73
C ALA A 136 8.83 -6.22 5.06
N PHE A 137 8.79 -6.67 3.79
CA PHE A 137 9.99 -6.90 3.00
C PHE A 137 10.79 -5.60 2.81
N ALA A 138 10.15 -4.50 2.45
CA ALA A 138 10.81 -3.21 2.30
C ALA A 138 11.44 -2.72 3.61
N HIS A 139 10.72 -2.87 4.74
CA HIS A 139 11.22 -2.54 6.08
C HIS A 139 12.47 -3.36 6.44
N ALA A 140 12.49 -4.66 6.12
CA ALA A 140 13.66 -5.51 6.33
C ALA A 140 14.89 -5.03 5.52
N HIS A 141 14.67 -4.29 4.42
CA HIS A 141 15.70 -3.64 3.62
C HIS A 141 15.96 -2.17 4.03
N GLY A 142 15.37 -1.72 5.14
CA GLY A 142 15.54 -0.37 5.68
C GLY A 142 14.79 0.71 4.91
N VAL A 143 13.77 0.36 4.12
CA VAL A 143 12.95 1.30 3.34
C VAL A 143 11.58 1.47 3.95
N ILE A 144 11.16 2.72 4.22
CA ILE A 144 9.82 3.09 4.68
C ILE A 144 9.10 3.77 3.52
N HIS A 145 7.84 3.41 3.27
CA HIS A 145 7.03 3.91 2.16
C HIS A 145 6.53 5.35 2.36
N ARG A 146 5.93 5.64 3.53
CA ARG A 146 5.41 6.96 3.99
C ARG A 146 4.15 7.50 3.32
N ASP A 147 3.68 6.94 2.21
CA ASP A 147 2.42 7.33 1.54
C ASP A 147 1.56 6.12 1.19
N LEU A 148 1.41 5.18 2.14
CA LEU A 148 0.54 4.02 1.95
C LEU A 148 -0.93 4.45 2.01
N LYS A 149 -1.65 4.14 0.93
CA LYS A 149 -3.09 4.39 0.77
C LYS A 149 -3.66 3.43 -0.28
N PRO A 150 -4.97 3.21 -0.33
CA PRO A 150 -5.56 2.28 -1.30
C PRO A 150 -5.24 2.60 -2.76
N GLN A 151 -5.04 3.88 -3.10
CA GLN A 151 -4.70 4.34 -4.45
C GLN A 151 -3.28 3.93 -4.88
N ASN A 152 -2.38 3.69 -3.92
CA ASN A 152 -1.00 3.26 -4.17
C ASN A 152 -0.86 1.72 -4.16
N VAL A 153 -1.97 0.98 -4.21
CA VAL A 153 -1.98 -0.49 -4.30
C VAL A 153 -2.80 -0.91 -5.51
N MET A 154 -2.20 -1.71 -6.39
CA MET A 154 -2.88 -2.29 -7.55
C MET A 154 -3.16 -3.77 -7.33
N ILE A 155 -4.36 -4.20 -7.71
CA ILE A 155 -4.76 -5.60 -7.80
C ILE A 155 -4.80 -5.97 -9.28
N GLY A 156 -3.88 -6.83 -9.70
CA GLY A 156 -3.81 -7.26 -11.10
C GLY A 156 -4.90 -8.26 -11.47
N SER A 157 -5.08 -8.49 -12.78
CA SER A 157 -6.14 -9.33 -13.33
C SER A 157 -6.03 -10.82 -12.94
N PHE A 158 -4.87 -11.27 -12.48
CA PHE A 158 -4.65 -12.61 -11.92
C PHE A 158 -4.64 -12.63 -10.40
N GLY A 159 -5.02 -11.52 -9.76
CA GLY A 159 -5.12 -11.39 -8.33
C GLY A 159 -3.80 -11.05 -7.64
N GLU A 160 -2.73 -10.76 -8.36
CA GLU A 160 -1.47 -10.25 -7.81
C GLU A 160 -1.69 -8.87 -7.16
N VAL A 161 -0.98 -8.61 -6.08
CA VAL A 161 -1.01 -7.34 -5.34
C VAL A 161 0.32 -6.64 -5.51
N LEU A 162 0.30 -5.38 -5.94
CA LEU A 162 1.52 -4.59 -6.12
C LEU A 162 1.39 -3.23 -5.44
N VAL A 163 2.36 -2.94 -4.59
CA VAL A 163 2.53 -1.62 -3.96
C VAL A 163 3.31 -0.73 -4.92
N LEU A 164 2.74 0.45 -5.16
CA LEU A 164 3.24 1.46 -6.09
C LEU A 164 3.71 2.70 -5.34
N ASP A 165 4.35 3.63 -6.05
CA ASP A 165 4.62 5.02 -5.65
C ASP A 165 5.42 5.16 -4.35
N TRP A 166 6.69 4.78 -4.42
CA TRP A 166 7.68 4.91 -3.34
C TRP A 166 8.37 6.29 -3.32
N GLY A 167 7.76 7.32 -3.93
CA GLY A 167 8.35 8.65 -4.16
C GLY A 167 8.69 9.45 -2.91
N VAL A 168 8.12 9.05 -1.77
CA VAL A 168 8.42 9.66 -0.45
C VAL A 168 9.21 8.70 0.45
N ALA A 169 9.63 7.54 -0.10
CA ALA A 169 10.35 6.54 0.67
C ALA A 169 11.66 7.09 1.27
N LYS A 170 11.98 6.65 2.48
CA LYS A 170 13.22 6.98 3.19
C LYS A 170 13.99 5.70 3.50
N ILE A 171 15.28 5.72 3.22
CA ILE A 171 16.19 4.67 3.68
C ILE A 171 16.54 4.95 5.15
N LEU A 172 16.17 4.02 6.04
CA LEU A 172 16.63 4.03 7.42
C LEU A 172 18.08 3.56 7.44
N ARG A 173 18.99 4.38 7.98
CA ARG A 173 20.33 3.91 8.28
C ARG A 173 20.26 2.86 9.39
N ARG A 174 20.43 1.57 9.05
CA ARG A 174 20.74 0.57 10.08
C ARG A 174 22.04 0.99 10.77
N ARG A 175 22.01 1.14 12.09
CA ARG A 175 23.21 1.12 12.92
C ARG A 175 23.68 -0.34 12.94
N GLU A 176 24.46 -0.74 11.95
CA GLU A 176 25.24 -1.96 12.08
C GLU A 176 26.54 -1.67 12.85
N PRO A 177 26.97 -2.55 13.79
CA PRO A 177 28.33 -2.57 14.21
C PRO A 177 29.19 -2.99 13.02
N ALA A 178 30.20 -2.19 12.68
CA ALA A 178 31.04 -2.34 11.51
C ALA A 178 31.60 -3.76 11.32
N PRO A 179 31.42 -4.41 10.18
CA PRO A 179 32.39 -5.34 9.66
C PRO A 179 33.26 -4.61 8.64
N SER A 180 34.54 -4.66 8.90
CA SER A 180 35.59 -4.28 7.97
C SER A 180 35.57 -5.13 6.72
N VAL A 181 35.13 -4.60 5.58
CA VAL A 181 35.58 -5.01 4.22
C VAL A 181 35.28 -3.89 3.24
N ASN A 182 36.28 -3.57 2.41
CA ASN A 182 36.29 -2.60 1.33
C ASN A 182 35.11 -2.77 0.36
N SER A 183 34.32 -1.74 0.22
CA SER A 183 33.46 -1.57 -0.94
C SER A 183 33.42 -0.09 -1.32
N SER A 184 34.06 0.20 -2.45
CA SER A 184 34.18 1.52 -3.07
C SER A 184 32.88 1.93 -3.78
N LEU A 185 31.83 2.21 -3.03
CA LEU A 185 30.64 2.95 -3.46
C LEU A 185 30.08 3.72 -2.26
N GLN A 186 30.86 4.69 -1.79
CA GLN A 186 30.35 5.74 -0.90
C GLN A 186 29.59 6.76 -1.77
N VAL A 187 28.31 6.55 -1.95
CA VAL A 187 27.40 7.64 -2.31
C VAL A 187 27.21 8.47 -1.04
N SER A 188 27.77 9.66 -1.04
CA SER A 188 27.60 10.66 0.04
C SER A 188 26.10 11.01 0.13
N LEU A 189 25.44 10.46 1.15
CA LEU A 189 24.06 10.80 1.49
C LEU A 189 24.08 12.04 2.39
N GLU A 190 24.11 13.22 1.79
CA GLU A 190 23.85 14.45 2.51
C GLU A 190 22.40 14.46 3.01
N ALA A 191 22.23 14.92 4.25
CA ALA A 191 20.93 15.01 4.91
C ALA A 191 20.03 15.98 4.17
N ASP A 192 18.99 15.46 3.51
CA ASP A 192 17.98 16.27 2.84
C ASP A 192 17.15 17.05 3.86
N THR A 193 17.38 18.36 3.88
CA THR A 193 16.53 19.32 4.58
C THR A 193 15.19 19.36 3.82
N LEU A 194 14.14 18.88 4.43
CA LEU A 194 12.79 18.97 3.86
C LEU A 194 12.37 20.44 3.82
N ILE A 195 12.35 20.98 2.61
CA ILE A 195 11.68 22.25 2.34
C ILE A 195 10.19 21.99 2.50
N LYS A 196 9.58 22.68 3.47
CA LYS A 196 8.12 22.83 3.52
C LYS A 196 7.70 23.49 2.23
N ASP A 197 6.98 22.81 1.36
CA ASP A 197 6.28 23.42 0.25
C ASP A 197 5.07 24.20 0.79
N PRO A 198 5.08 25.55 0.72
CA PRO A 198 3.94 26.36 1.17
C PRO A 198 2.77 26.35 0.17
N ASP A 199 2.92 25.75 -1.02
CA ASP A 199 1.99 25.93 -2.14
C ASP A 199 1.05 24.72 -2.42
N ASP A 200 0.99 23.73 -1.52
CA ASP A 200 0.11 22.54 -1.68
C ASP A 200 -1.37 22.83 -1.32
N THR A 201 -1.82 24.07 -1.45
CA THR A 201 -3.19 24.52 -1.14
C THR A 201 -4.00 24.91 -2.38
N LYS A 202 -3.81 24.27 -3.53
CA LYS A 202 -4.70 24.49 -4.68
C LYS A 202 -5.30 23.19 -5.20
N HIS A 203 -6.61 23.07 -4.91
CA HIS A 203 -7.67 22.27 -5.54
C HIS A 203 -7.80 20.78 -5.20
N GLY A 204 -8.74 20.50 -4.32
CA GLY A 204 -9.72 19.39 -4.43
C GLY A 204 -9.30 17.96 -4.09
N THR A 205 -8.03 17.57 -4.25
CA THR A 205 -7.57 16.17 -4.09
C THR A 205 -6.78 15.93 -2.80
N VAL A 206 -6.33 16.97 -2.13
CA VAL A 206 -5.41 16.91 -0.97
C VAL A 206 -6.09 16.43 0.34
N ILE A 207 -7.42 16.55 0.44
CA ILE A 207 -8.14 16.22 1.69
C ILE A 207 -8.12 14.71 1.97
N GLY A 208 -8.12 13.84 0.96
CA GLY A 208 -8.16 12.39 1.13
C GLY A 208 -6.85 11.74 1.59
N THR A 209 -5.70 12.29 1.22
CA THR A 209 -4.39 11.69 1.50
C THR A 209 -3.99 11.82 2.97
N ARG A 210 -4.37 12.90 3.64
CA ARG A 210 -4.04 13.14 5.06
C ARG A 210 -4.64 12.13 6.01
N ASN A 211 -5.74 11.47 5.66
CA ASN A 211 -6.41 10.50 6.52
C ASN A 211 -5.63 9.20 6.74
N TYR A 212 -4.66 8.88 5.85
CA TYR A 212 -3.81 7.69 5.94
C TYR A 212 -2.46 7.98 6.60
N MET A 213 -2.14 9.24 6.81
CA MET A 213 -0.87 9.71 7.36
C MET A 213 -0.83 9.49 8.87
N SER A 214 0.28 8.99 9.37
CA SER A 214 0.47 8.82 10.81
C SER A 214 0.52 10.16 11.55
N PRO A 215 0.13 10.21 12.84
CA PRO A 215 0.13 11.45 13.61
C PRO A 215 1.47 12.18 13.64
N GLU A 216 2.58 11.46 13.77
CA GLU A 216 3.93 12.00 13.74
C GLU A 216 4.32 12.57 12.38
N GLN A 217 3.89 11.93 11.29
CA GLN A 217 4.04 12.50 9.94
C GLN A 217 3.23 13.79 9.77
N ALA A 218 1.97 13.78 10.23
CA ALA A 218 1.09 14.95 10.17
C ALA A 218 1.64 16.15 10.96
N ARG A 219 2.40 15.90 12.05
CA ARG A 219 3.09 16.93 12.83
C ARG A 219 4.45 17.34 12.23
N GLY A 220 4.94 16.66 11.18
CA GLY A 220 6.24 16.93 10.59
C GLY A 220 7.43 16.47 11.45
N GLU A 221 7.25 15.50 12.33
CA GLU A 221 8.28 14.95 13.22
C GLU A 221 9.18 13.93 12.48
N ILE A 222 9.87 14.38 11.45
CA ILE A 222 10.58 13.53 10.47
C ILE A 222 11.70 12.71 11.11
N ASP A 223 12.37 13.27 12.12
CA ASP A 223 13.48 12.60 12.81
C ASP A 223 13.02 11.43 13.69
N ARG A 224 11.73 11.38 14.01
CA ARG A 224 11.10 10.32 14.80
C ARG A 224 10.43 9.23 13.95
N LEU A 225 10.40 9.40 12.62
CA LEU A 225 9.75 8.45 11.73
C LEU A 225 10.54 7.15 11.62
N ASP A 226 9.91 6.05 12.01
CA ASP A 226 10.36 4.68 11.81
C ASP A 226 9.31 3.84 11.05
N GLU A 227 9.52 2.54 10.97
CA GLU A 227 8.63 1.57 10.29
C GLU A 227 7.17 1.63 10.81
N ARG A 228 6.96 2.08 12.04
CA ARG A 228 5.63 2.18 12.66
C ARG A 228 4.76 3.28 12.06
N ALA A 229 5.34 4.21 11.29
CA ALA A 229 4.56 5.16 10.50
C ALA A 229 3.79 4.42 9.39
N ASP A 230 4.42 3.47 8.70
CA ASP A 230 3.75 2.63 7.69
C ASP A 230 2.75 1.66 8.34
N VAL A 231 3.05 1.13 9.53
CA VAL A 231 2.09 0.30 10.28
C VAL A 231 0.79 1.06 10.55
N TYR A 232 0.87 2.34 10.93
CA TYR A 232 -0.32 3.19 11.07
C TYR A 232 -1.08 3.31 9.75
N SER A 233 -0.38 3.62 8.67
CA SER A 233 -0.98 3.76 7.33
C SER A 233 -1.61 2.45 6.85
N LEU A 234 -1.00 1.29 7.12
CA LEU A 234 -1.61 -0.03 6.90
C LEU A 234 -2.89 -0.20 7.74
N GLY A 235 -2.87 0.19 9.01
CA GLY A 235 -4.08 0.22 9.85
C GLY A 235 -5.19 1.08 9.26
N ALA A 236 -4.83 2.24 8.69
CA ALA A 236 -5.75 3.14 8.00
C ALA A 236 -6.33 2.52 6.70
N VAL A 237 -5.50 1.78 5.94
CA VAL A 237 -5.96 0.99 4.79
C VAL A 237 -6.90 -0.13 5.25
N LEU A 238 -6.57 -0.84 6.34
CA LEU A 238 -7.46 -1.86 6.91
C LEU A 238 -8.80 -1.26 7.35
N TYR A 239 -8.78 -0.10 8.00
CA TYR A 239 -10.00 0.64 8.37
C TYR A 239 -10.91 0.86 7.16
N PHE A 240 -10.34 1.35 6.05
CA PHE A 240 -11.06 1.54 4.80
C PHE A 240 -11.66 0.22 4.29
N LEU A 241 -10.87 -0.86 4.26
CA LEU A 241 -11.33 -2.17 3.77
C LEU A 241 -12.44 -2.80 4.64
N LEU A 242 -12.51 -2.44 5.93
CA LEU A 242 -13.53 -2.90 6.86
C LEU A 242 -14.82 -2.07 6.80
N THR A 243 -14.74 -0.79 6.42
CA THR A 243 -15.85 0.16 6.56
C THR A 243 -16.35 0.78 5.27
N ASP A 244 -15.60 0.63 4.17
CA ASP A 244 -15.77 1.35 2.90
C ASP A 244 -15.75 2.89 3.06
N LYS A 245 -15.14 3.38 4.15
CA LYS A 245 -15.02 4.81 4.47
C LYS A 245 -13.56 5.18 4.75
N PRO A 246 -13.14 6.41 4.42
CA PRO A 246 -11.83 6.88 4.81
C PRO A 246 -11.67 6.84 6.33
N PRO A 247 -10.44 6.65 6.84
CA PRO A 247 -10.15 6.64 8.26
C PRO A 247 -10.67 7.88 8.98
N GLY A 248 -11.28 7.68 10.16
CA GLY A 248 -11.87 8.71 10.99
C GLY A 248 -11.86 8.32 12.46
N THR A 249 -12.57 9.09 13.29
CA THR A 249 -12.64 8.85 14.76
C THR A 249 -13.63 7.75 15.16
N ALA A 250 -14.55 7.38 14.28
CA ALA A 250 -15.53 6.33 14.57
C ALA A 250 -14.86 4.95 14.54
N ARG A 251 -15.26 4.07 15.47
CA ARG A 251 -14.76 2.68 15.47
C ARG A 251 -15.31 1.89 14.28
N PRO A 252 -14.54 0.98 13.67
CA PRO A 252 -14.98 0.19 12.52
C PRO A 252 -16.33 -0.50 12.71
N ARG A 253 -16.57 -1.13 13.87
CA ARG A 253 -17.82 -1.84 14.16
C ARG A 253 -19.03 -0.92 14.34
N THR A 254 -18.82 0.34 14.69
CA THR A 254 -19.91 1.34 14.74
C THR A 254 -20.40 1.66 13.32
N LEU A 255 -19.52 1.67 12.34
CA LEU A 255 -19.84 1.93 10.94
C LEU A 255 -20.32 0.68 10.21
N ASN A 256 -19.74 -0.48 10.54
CA ASN A 256 -20.07 -1.77 9.95
C ASN A 256 -20.15 -2.87 11.03
N PRO A 257 -21.34 -3.18 11.53
CA PRO A 257 -21.54 -4.20 12.56
C PRO A 257 -21.12 -5.62 12.18
N LYS A 258 -20.89 -5.89 10.87
CA LYS A 258 -20.39 -7.20 10.40
C LYS A 258 -18.90 -7.41 10.71
N VAL A 259 -18.17 -6.35 11.03
CA VAL A 259 -16.74 -6.44 11.41
C VAL A 259 -16.61 -7.20 12.73
N SER A 260 -15.74 -8.21 12.77
CA SER A 260 -15.46 -8.95 13.99
C SER A 260 -14.72 -8.10 15.04
N LYS A 261 -14.84 -8.44 16.32
CA LYS A 261 -14.08 -7.77 17.40
C LYS A 261 -12.57 -7.88 17.18
N ALA A 262 -12.11 -9.02 16.69
CA ALA A 262 -10.69 -9.26 16.39
C ALA A 262 -10.20 -8.35 15.26
N ALA A 263 -10.95 -8.23 14.15
CA ALA A 263 -10.58 -7.35 13.03
C ALA A 263 -10.55 -5.87 13.47
N GLU A 264 -11.53 -5.43 14.27
CA GLU A 264 -11.53 -4.08 14.85
C GLU A 264 -10.31 -3.85 15.74
N ALA A 265 -9.96 -4.82 16.59
CA ALA A 265 -8.83 -4.71 17.51
C ALA A 265 -7.50 -4.62 16.75
N ILE A 266 -7.30 -5.41 15.69
CA ILE A 266 -6.13 -5.33 14.81
C ILE A 266 -6.02 -3.92 14.21
N CYS A 267 -7.11 -3.43 13.63
CA CYS A 267 -7.18 -2.11 13.03
C CYS A 267 -6.82 -1.00 14.03
N LEU A 268 -7.44 -1.01 15.21
CA LEU A 268 -7.23 0.01 16.23
C LEU A 268 -5.83 -0.04 16.85
N LYS A 269 -5.25 -1.24 17.03
CA LYS A 269 -3.86 -1.39 17.49
C LYS A 269 -2.89 -0.79 16.46
N ALA A 270 -3.06 -1.11 15.18
CA ALA A 270 -2.23 -0.54 14.12
C ALA A 270 -2.34 1.00 14.05
N MET A 271 -3.54 1.54 14.27
CA MET A 271 -3.84 2.99 14.22
C MET A 271 -3.70 3.69 15.58
N SER A 272 -3.03 3.10 16.58
CA SER A 272 -2.79 3.82 17.84
C SER A 272 -2.05 5.13 17.59
N SER A 273 -2.46 6.20 18.29
CA SER A 273 -1.76 7.49 18.25
C SER A 273 -0.34 7.40 18.78
N GLU A 274 -0.13 6.55 19.79
CA GLU A 274 1.19 6.29 20.37
C GLU A 274 1.91 5.18 19.58
N MET A 275 3.11 5.48 19.07
CA MET A 275 3.90 4.53 18.29
C MET A 275 4.24 3.24 19.06
N SER A 276 4.46 3.34 20.38
CA SER A 276 4.77 2.20 21.25
C SER A 276 3.62 1.22 21.44
N GLU A 277 2.40 1.63 21.18
CA GLU A 277 1.19 0.79 21.28
C GLU A 277 0.82 0.10 19.97
N ARG A 278 1.45 0.50 18.87
CA ARG A 278 1.26 -0.15 17.55
C ARG A 278 1.96 -1.52 17.52
N TYR A 279 1.79 -2.24 16.43
CA TYR A 279 2.69 -3.36 16.10
C TYR A 279 4.09 -2.80 15.86
N GLU A 280 5.11 -3.53 16.27
CA GLU A 280 6.50 -3.14 16.05
C GLU A 280 6.86 -3.18 14.56
N THR A 281 6.32 -4.16 13.84
CA THR A 281 6.61 -4.39 12.43
C THR A 281 5.34 -4.63 11.61
N ALA A 282 5.42 -4.39 10.29
CA ALA A 282 4.37 -4.77 9.35
C ALA A 282 4.18 -6.30 9.29
N ALA A 283 5.22 -7.09 9.57
CA ALA A 283 5.15 -8.55 9.63
C ALA A 283 4.28 -9.03 10.79
N GLU A 284 4.35 -8.41 11.97
CA GLU A 284 3.45 -8.72 13.10
C GLU A 284 1.99 -8.43 12.77
N LEU A 285 1.72 -7.31 12.09
CA LEU A 285 0.38 -6.98 11.60
C LEU A 285 -0.10 -8.02 10.58
N ALA A 286 0.75 -8.41 9.62
CA ALA A 286 0.45 -9.45 8.64
C ALA A 286 0.10 -10.79 9.31
N ASN A 287 0.85 -11.17 10.36
CA ASN A 287 0.61 -12.40 11.11
C ASN A 287 -0.74 -12.38 11.83
N ASP A 288 -1.13 -11.28 12.48
CA ASP A 288 -2.45 -11.16 13.11
C ASP A 288 -3.59 -11.22 12.07
N VAL A 289 -3.38 -10.67 10.87
CA VAL A 289 -4.35 -10.79 9.75
C VAL A 289 -4.44 -12.23 9.26
N ALA A 290 -3.31 -12.94 9.15
CA ALA A 290 -3.30 -14.37 8.81
C ALA A 290 -4.04 -15.19 9.86
N CYS A 291 -3.76 -14.97 11.15
CA CYS A 291 -4.48 -15.62 12.25
C CYS A 291 -6.00 -15.35 12.18
N LEU A 292 -6.41 -14.11 11.84
CA LEU A 292 -7.82 -13.76 11.66
C LEU A 292 -8.46 -14.54 10.50
N LEU A 293 -7.77 -14.65 9.37
CA LEU A 293 -8.25 -15.40 8.19
C LEU A 293 -8.39 -16.90 8.49
N ASP A 294 -7.49 -17.46 9.30
CA ASP A 294 -7.47 -18.87 9.69
C ASP A 294 -8.33 -19.18 10.93
N ALA A 295 -9.12 -18.19 11.39
CA ALA A 295 -9.92 -18.28 12.61
C ALA A 295 -9.07 -18.71 13.84
N GLN A 296 -7.82 -18.22 13.91
CA GLN A 296 -6.92 -18.38 15.05
C GLN A 296 -7.00 -17.17 16.00
N PRO A 297 -6.54 -17.29 17.26
CA PRO A 297 -6.43 -16.15 18.16
C PRO A 297 -5.46 -15.12 17.60
N VAL A 298 -5.82 -13.83 17.70
CA VAL A 298 -4.98 -12.71 17.29
C VAL A 298 -4.34 -12.04 18.52
N SER A 299 -3.15 -11.47 18.37
CA SER A 299 -2.43 -10.83 19.49
C SER A 299 -3.14 -9.57 19.99
N ALA A 300 -3.83 -8.84 19.08
CA ALA A 300 -4.52 -7.60 19.39
C ALA A 300 -5.81 -7.78 20.21
N TYR A 301 -6.35 -9.00 20.33
CA TYR A 301 -7.64 -9.24 20.98
C TYR A 301 -7.60 -10.44 21.93
N ARG A 302 -7.95 -10.20 23.20
CA ARG A 302 -8.13 -11.30 24.18
C ARG A 302 -9.55 -11.84 24.09
N GLU A 303 -9.70 -13.04 23.52
CA GLU A 303 -10.98 -13.73 23.46
C GLU A 303 -11.49 -14.09 24.87
N SER A 304 -12.79 -13.93 25.08
CA SER A 304 -13.47 -14.46 26.26
C SER A 304 -13.52 -15.99 26.21
N MET A 305 -13.77 -16.63 27.37
CA MET A 305 -13.91 -18.11 27.43
C MET A 305 -15.04 -18.61 26.53
N ILE A 306 -16.14 -17.87 26.41
CA ILE A 306 -17.29 -18.21 25.56
C ILE A 306 -16.88 -18.17 24.08
N GLU A 307 -16.13 -17.16 23.67
CA GLU A 307 -15.63 -17.02 22.29
C GLU A 307 -14.64 -18.15 21.93
N LYS A 308 -13.75 -18.53 22.86
CA LYS A 308 -12.85 -19.68 22.71
C LYS A 308 -13.59 -20.99 22.49
N VAL A 309 -14.62 -21.26 23.33
CA VAL A 309 -15.45 -22.44 23.19
C VAL A 309 -16.25 -22.44 21.89
N GLY A 310 -16.82 -21.28 21.52
CA GLY A 310 -17.55 -21.11 20.25
C GLY A 310 -16.66 -21.37 19.02
N ARG A 311 -15.44 -20.82 19.02
CA ARG A 311 -14.45 -21.06 17.96
C ARG A 311 -14.02 -22.52 17.87
N TRP A 312 -13.73 -23.15 19.02
CA TRP A 312 -13.40 -24.57 19.09
C TRP A 312 -14.54 -25.44 18.56
N ALA A 313 -15.78 -25.15 18.96
CA ALA A 313 -16.96 -25.86 18.50
C ALA A 313 -17.17 -25.70 16.98
N GLY A 314 -16.97 -24.51 16.45
CA GLY A 314 -17.03 -24.23 15.00
C GLY A 314 -16.00 -25.04 14.20
N LYS A 315 -14.76 -25.11 14.71
CA LYS A 315 -13.67 -25.89 14.09
C LYS A 315 -13.95 -27.40 14.13
N ASN A 316 -14.57 -27.90 15.21
CA ASN A 316 -14.81 -29.31 15.44
C ASN A 316 -16.28 -29.70 15.22
N ARG A 317 -17.05 -28.96 14.42
CA ARG A 317 -18.50 -29.18 14.21
C ARG A 317 -18.84 -30.59 13.80
N PHE A 318 -18.04 -31.24 12.94
CA PHE A 318 -18.26 -32.61 12.52
C PHE A 318 -18.07 -33.60 13.66
N LEU A 319 -17.03 -33.42 14.50
CA LEU A 319 -16.81 -34.25 15.68
C LEU A 319 -17.96 -34.11 16.67
N ILE A 320 -18.42 -32.87 16.90
CA ILE A 320 -19.56 -32.60 17.80
C ILE A 320 -20.84 -33.25 17.26
N LEU A 321 -21.12 -33.13 15.96
CA LEU A 321 -22.28 -33.79 15.33
C LEU A 321 -22.19 -35.29 15.43
N LEU A 322 -21.03 -35.88 15.25
CA LEU A 322 -20.81 -37.33 15.37
C LEU A 322 -21.05 -37.83 16.81
N VAL A 323 -20.52 -37.09 17.81
CA VAL A 323 -20.76 -37.39 19.23
C VAL A 323 -22.24 -37.25 19.58
N LEU A 324 -22.91 -36.20 19.10
CA LEU A 324 -24.35 -36.00 19.32
C LEU A 324 -25.18 -37.15 18.68
N ALA A 325 -24.88 -37.52 17.43
CA ALA A 325 -25.54 -38.63 16.76
C ALA A 325 -25.34 -39.95 17.51
N TYR A 326 -24.12 -40.21 18.00
CA TYR A 326 -23.83 -41.40 18.85
C TYR A 326 -24.65 -41.38 20.16
N LEU A 327 -24.73 -40.22 20.83
CA LEU A 327 -25.50 -40.11 22.07
C LEU A 327 -27.00 -40.33 21.84
N VAL A 328 -27.55 -39.75 20.75
CA VAL A 328 -28.95 -39.95 20.37
C VAL A 328 -29.22 -41.43 20.10
N MET A 329 -28.36 -42.11 19.32
CA MET A 329 -28.50 -43.56 19.04
C MET A 329 -28.42 -44.38 20.31
N ARG A 330 -27.52 -44.07 21.24
CA ARG A 330 -27.39 -44.75 22.50
C ARG A 330 -28.61 -44.57 23.41
N ILE A 331 -29.15 -43.35 23.49
CA ILE A 331 -30.39 -43.07 24.23
C ILE A 331 -31.56 -43.86 23.62
N PHE A 332 -31.70 -43.86 22.30
CA PHE A 332 -32.73 -44.62 21.61
C PHE A 332 -32.62 -46.13 21.91
N PHE A 333 -31.40 -46.69 21.87
CA PHE A 333 -31.17 -48.11 22.20
C PHE A 333 -31.53 -48.46 23.65
N ILE A 334 -31.24 -47.56 24.61
CA ILE A 334 -31.60 -47.79 26.03
C ILE A 334 -33.15 -47.77 26.21
N PHE A 335 -33.85 -46.90 25.52
CA PHE A 335 -35.31 -46.85 25.58
C PHE A 335 -35.95 -48.07 24.93
N THR A 336 -35.46 -48.53 23.78
CA THR A 336 -35.99 -49.69 23.08
C THR A 336 -35.64 -51.05 23.78
N SER A 337 -34.54 -51.12 24.56
CA SER A 337 -34.17 -52.31 25.30
C SER A 337 -34.89 -52.47 26.67
N ARG A 338 -35.62 -51.39 27.09
CA ARG A 338 -36.44 -51.44 28.34
C ARG A 338 -37.94 -51.63 28.09
N SER A 339 -38.38 -51.69 26.84
CA SER A 339 -39.73 -52.09 26.40
C SER A 339 -39.73 -53.54 26.02
#